data_6ae068549986feedc3521794bf9e1a02
#
_entry.id   6ae068549986feedc3521794bf9e1a02
#
_cell.length_a   1.000
_cell.length_b   1.000
_cell.length_c   1.000
_cell.angle_alpha   90.00
_cell.angle_beta   90.00
_cell.angle_gamma   90.00
#
_symmetry.space_group_name_H-M   'P 1'
#
loop_
_entity.id
_entity.type
_entity.pdbx_description
1 polymer ?
#
loop_
_entity_poly.entity_id
_entity_poly.type
_entity_poly.pdbx_seq_one_letter_code
_entity_poly.pdbx_strand_id
1 'polypeptide(L)'
;MRYDAAMSTRLMTVLMMIVACTITSVARAAEPPALAKARSLYNEGNYEGAIDAAAVSRRQAGWGDASALVIGRSHLALYGQRKDPKDLAAAREALTTVRLASLMPRDQVDLFIGLGLALYHGEVFGAAANLFDTALTRGSALSPHDRRQLLDWWASSLDRQAQAGPADRRRPMFERISARMDDELKQDPGSAVALYWRAVAARGAGDLQGAWDFSIAAWVQSTLDAETTENLRGDIDRLVQQALIPERSRLMTRDPQEAVSTLRSEWELVKQQWK
;
A
#
# COMPACT_ATOMS: atom_id res chain seq x y z
N MET A 1 -68.10 -50.60 30.92
CA MET A 1 -67.18 -50.66 32.10
C MET A 1 -66.43 -49.37 32.18
N ARG A 2 -66.71 -48.68 33.26
CA ARG A 2 -66.09 -47.38 33.65
C ARG A 2 -64.62 -47.58 33.86
N TYR A 3 -63.82 -46.53 33.56
CA TYR A 3 -62.93 -45.95 34.54
C TYR A 3 -62.56 -44.54 34.15
N ASP A 4 -62.92 -43.62 35.02
CA ASP A 4 -62.43 -42.26 35.16
C ASP A 4 -60.99 -42.29 35.54
N ALA A 5 -60.23 -41.35 35.05
CA ALA A 5 -59.05 -40.89 35.70
C ALA A 5 -58.79 -39.41 35.39
N ALA A 6 -59.10 -38.63 36.37
CA ALA A 6 -58.69 -37.24 36.47
C ALA A 6 -57.18 -37.16 36.44
N MET A 7 -56.64 -36.28 35.63
CA MET A 7 -55.23 -36.00 35.68
C MET A 7 -54.91 -34.52 35.69
N SER A 8 -54.39 -34.14 36.78
CA SER A 8 -54.04 -32.83 37.22
C SER A 8 -53.22 -32.02 36.19
N THR A 9 -53.74 -30.87 35.92
CA THR A 9 -53.08 -29.79 35.21
C THR A 9 -51.89 -29.30 36.02
N ARG A 10 -50.68 -29.70 35.64
CA ARG A 10 -49.47 -29.03 36.13
C ARG A 10 -49.12 -27.94 35.17
N LEU A 11 -49.44 -26.74 35.60
CA LEU A 11 -49.01 -25.48 34.98
C LEU A 11 -47.48 -25.39 35.13
N MET A 12 -46.75 -25.73 34.09
CA MET A 12 -45.32 -25.54 34.04
C MET A 12 -45.07 -24.14 33.48
N THR A 13 -44.95 -23.19 34.38
CA THR A 13 -44.55 -21.81 34.06
C THR A 13 -43.10 -21.84 33.61
N VAL A 14 -42.86 -21.89 32.30
CA VAL A 14 -41.54 -21.65 31.71
C VAL A 14 -41.26 -20.16 31.82
N LEU A 15 -40.51 -19.78 32.83
CA LEU A 15 -39.95 -18.46 32.98
C LEU A 15 -38.92 -18.27 31.87
N MET A 16 -39.38 -17.72 30.76
CA MET A 16 -38.53 -17.33 29.64
C MET A 16 -37.72 -16.09 30.06
N MET A 17 -36.54 -16.34 30.59
CA MET A 17 -35.57 -15.31 30.92
C MET A 17 -35.03 -14.73 29.60
N ILE A 18 -35.70 -13.71 29.08
CA ILE A 18 -35.21 -12.89 27.98
C ILE A 18 -34.00 -12.13 28.54
N VAL A 19 -32.79 -12.71 28.36
CA VAL A 19 -31.55 -11.95 28.47
C VAL A 19 -31.55 -10.97 27.33
N ALA A 20 -32.09 -9.79 27.58
CA ALA A 20 -31.87 -8.65 26.69
C ALA A 20 -30.40 -8.32 26.72
N CYS A 21 -29.63 -8.91 25.79
CA CYS A 21 -28.34 -8.41 25.43
C CYS A 21 -28.55 -6.99 24.90
N THR A 22 -28.54 -6.03 25.77
CA THR A 22 -28.40 -4.63 25.41
C THR A 22 -26.99 -4.50 24.76
N ILE A 23 -26.97 -4.64 23.45
CA ILE A 23 -25.86 -4.17 22.64
C ILE A 23 -25.87 -2.66 22.84
N THR A 24 -25.18 -2.20 23.88
CA THR A 24 -24.82 -0.80 24.01
C THR A 24 -23.91 -0.49 22.86
N SER A 25 -24.49 -0.08 21.74
CA SER A 25 -23.77 0.67 20.72
C SER A 25 -23.23 1.87 21.46
N VAL A 26 -21.95 1.81 21.84
CA VAL A 26 -21.24 2.99 22.35
C VAL A 26 -21.26 3.96 21.18
N ALA A 27 -22.26 4.87 21.19
CA ALA A 27 -22.30 5.95 20.22
C ALA A 27 -20.98 6.69 20.34
N ARG A 28 -20.10 6.50 19.37
CA ARG A 28 -18.82 7.21 19.34
C ARG A 28 -19.14 8.70 19.30
N ALA A 29 -18.56 9.47 20.21
CA ALA A 29 -18.69 10.91 20.17
C ALA A 29 -18.32 11.45 18.80
N ALA A 30 -18.97 12.52 18.35
CA ALA A 30 -18.67 13.16 17.08
C ALA A 30 -17.18 13.52 17.01
N GLU A 31 -16.60 13.44 15.82
CA GLU A 31 -15.18 13.77 15.63
C GLU A 31 -14.89 15.20 16.10
N PRO A 32 -13.86 15.41 16.93
CA PRO A 32 -13.51 16.74 17.39
C PRO A 32 -13.15 17.67 16.24
N PRO A 33 -13.61 18.95 16.27
CA PRO A 33 -13.26 19.91 15.23
C PRO A 33 -11.75 20.06 15.00
N ALA A 34 -10.95 19.93 16.06
CA ALA A 34 -9.49 19.97 15.93
C ALA A 34 -8.93 18.78 15.17
N LEU A 35 -9.49 17.56 15.30
CA LEU A 35 -9.07 16.39 14.53
C LEU A 35 -9.51 16.49 13.07
N ALA A 36 -10.75 16.94 12.83
CA ALA A 36 -11.23 17.20 11.47
C ALA A 36 -10.36 18.22 10.75
N LYS A 37 -9.98 19.32 11.44
CA LYS A 37 -9.03 20.32 10.96
C LYS A 37 -7.66 19.70 10.66
N ALA A 38 -7.14 18.84 11.54
CA ALA A 38 -5.85 18.19 11.34
C ALA A 38 -5.84 17.33 10.06
N ARG A 39 -6.92 16.57 9.81
CA ARG A 39 -7.08 15.76 8.58
C ARG A 39 -7.15 16.65 7.32
N SER A 40 -7.87 17.78 7.37
CA SER A 40 -7.92 18.75 6.28
C SER A 40 -6.54 19.29 5.95
N LEU A 41 -5.82 19.78 6.96
CA LEU A 41 -4.47 20.30 6.81
C LEU A 41 -3.49 19.26 6.28
N TYR A 42 -3.61 18.01 6.72
CA TYR A 42 -2.82 16.91 6.17
C TYR A 42 -3.08 16.71 4.67
N ASN A 43 -4.35 16.71 4.25
CA ASN A 43 -4.73 16.55 2.84
C ASN A 43 -4.31 17.74 1.97
N GLU A 44 -4.19 18.92 2.57
CA GLU A 44 -3.70 20.16 1.93
C GLU A 44 -2.16 20.22 1.86
N GLY A 45 -1.45 19.23 2.44
CA GLY A 45 0.01 19.20 2.51
C GLY A 45 0.62 20.08 3.61
N ASN A 46 -0.22 20.69 4.46
CA ASN A 46 0.24 21.49 5.60
C ASN A 46 0.45 20.56 6.82
N TYR A 47 1.57 19.85 6.79
CA TYR A 47 1.83 18.80 7.78
C TYR A 47 2.16 19.32 9.17
N GLU A 48 2.87 20.45 9.28
CA GLU A 48 3.11 21.11 10.56
C GLU A 48 1.79 21.57 11.21
N GLY A 49 0.94 22.22 10.44
CA GLY A 49 -0.39 22.63 10.92
C GLY A 49 -1.28 21.43 11.31
N ALA A 50 -1.14 20.31 10.59
CA ALA A 50 -1.85 19.06 10.91
C ALA A 50 -1.38 18.49 12.27
N ILE A 51 -0.07 18.50 12.55
CA ILE A 51 0.51 18.07 13.82
C ILE A 51 -0.03 18.91 14.96
N ASP A 52 0.00 20.23 14.83
CA ASP A 52 -0.47 21.16 15.87
C ASP A 52 -1.97 20.97 16.18
N ALA A 53 -2.80 20.87 15.15
CA ALA A 53 -4.23 20.65 15.31
C ALA A 53 -4.53 19.26 15.92
N ALA A 54 -3.81 18.22 15.52
CA ALA A 54 -3.95 16.88 16.08
C ALA A 54 -3.49 16.81 17.55
N ALA A 55 -2.46 17.56 17.93
CA ALA A 55 -2.00 17.63 19.32
C ALA A 55 -3.07 18.20 20.28
N VAL A 56 -3.92 19.12 19.80
CA VAL A 56 -5.07 19.63 20.56
C VAL A 56 -6.10 18.53 20.81
N SER A 57 -6.42 17.73 19.79
CA SER A 57 -7.43 16.66 19.90
C SER A 57 -6.91 15.41 20.62
N ARG A 58 -5.60 15.21 20.72
CA ARG A 58 -4.97 14.05 21.40
C ARG A 58 -5.39 13.90 22.86
N ARG A 59 -5.71 15.02 23.53
CA ARG A 59 -6.15 15.04 24.95
C ARG A 59 -7.64 14.74 25.12
N GLN A 60 -8.40 14.66 24.04
CA GLN A 60 -9.84 14.40 24.10
C GLN A 60 -10.10 12.89 24.21
N ALA A 61 -11.00 12.53 25.13
CA ALA A 61 -11.31 11.13 25.40
C ALA A 61 -11.82 10.41 24.13
N GLY A 62 -11.25 9.24 23.84
CA GLY A 62 -11.61 8.40 22.69
C GLY A 62 -10.96 8.80 21.36
N TRP A 63 -10.21 9.93 21.29
CA TRP A 63 -9.63 10.43 20.04
C TRP A 63 -8.09 10.46 20.03
N GLY A 64 -7.45 10.08 21.13
CA GLY A 64 -5.99 10.10 21.27
C GLY A 64 -5.27 9.27 20.20
N ASP A 65 -5.78 8.07 19.90
CA ASP A 65 -5.17 7.17 18.93
C ASP A 65 -5.31 7.70 17.49
N ALA A 66 -6.50 8.21 17.11
CA ALA A 66 -6.71 8.81 15.80
C ALA A 66 -5.86 10.09 15.60
N SER A 67 -5.69 10.88 16.66
CA SER A 67 -4.81 12.06 16.64
C SER A 67 -3.34 11.66 16.51
N ALA A 68 -2.89 10.64 17.23
CA ALA A 68 -1.53 10.11 17.12
C ALA A 68 -1.24 9.56 15.70
N LEU A 69 -2.24 8.93 15.06
CA LEU A 69 -2.14 8.48 13.67
C LEU A 69 -1.89 9.66 12.73
N VAL A 70 -2.66 10.76 12.84
CA VAL A 70 -2.46 11.95 12.00
C VAL A 70 -1.07 12.56 12.23
N ILE A 71 -0.65 12.68 13.49
CA ILE A 71 0.69 13.18 13.83
C ILE A 71 1.78 12.33 13.20
N GLY A 72 1.70 10.98 13.34
CA GLY A 72 2.69 10.08 12.80
C GLY A 72 2.78 10.13 11.27
N ARG A 73 1.63 10.17 10.59
CA ARG A 73 1.57 10.30 9.11
C ARG A 73 2.12 11.64 8.65
N SER A 74 1.83 12.73 9.36
CA SER A 74 2.36 14.06 9.03
C SER A 74 3.89 14.10 9.15
N HIS A 75 4.46 13.51 10.20
CA HIS A 75 5.91 13.39 10.31
C HIS A 75 6.53 12.52 9.21
N LEU A 76 5.86 11.43 8.76
CA LEU A 76 6.35 10.65 7.62
C LEU A 76 6.36 11.47 6.33
N ALA A 77 5.34 12.29 6.12
CA ALA A 77 5.27 13.18 4.95
C ALA A 77 6.40 14.25 5.01
N LEU A 78 6.63 14.85 6.17
CA LEU A 78 7.75 15.77 6.38
C LEU A 78 9.11 15.09 6.15
N TYR A 79 9.28 13.86 6.65
CA TYR A 79 10.48 13.07 6.36
C TYR A 79 10.63 12.82 4.85
N GLY A 80 9.52 12.56 4.15
CA GLY A 80 9.52 12.43 2.68
C GLY A 80 10.10 13.66 1.98
N GLN A 81 9.74 14.86 2.48
CA GLN A 81 10.15 16.13 1.90
C GLN A 81 11.59 16.53 2.23
N ARG A 82 11.97 16.47 3.51
CA ARG A 82 13.23 17.06 4.01
C ARG A 82 14.28 16.06 4.50
N LYS A 83 13.92 14.78 4.57
CA LYS A 83 14.81 13.69 5.01
C LYS A 83 15.43 13.91 6.40
N ASP A 84 14.77 14.70 7.28
CA ASP A 84 15.25 14.88 8.65
C ASP A 84 14.98 13.61 9.49
N PRO A 85 16.01 12.94 10.04
CA PRO A 85 15.82 11.75 10.87
C PRO A 85 14.92 11.97 12.10
N LYS A 86 14.79 13.21 12.59
CA LYS A 86 13.90 13.55 13.71
C LYS A 86 12.44 13.31 13.35
N ASP A 87 12.04 13.58 12.09
CA ASP A 87 10.68 13.32 11.65
C ASP A 87 10.37 11.83 11.59
N LEU A 88 11.31 11.01 11.10
CA LEU A 88 11.13 9.56 11.11
C LEU A 88 11.03 9.00 12.55
N ALA A 89 11.83 9.54 13.47
CA ALA A 89 11.78 9.16 14.90
C ALA A 89 10.44 9.55 15.52
N ALA A 90 9.98 10.79 15.32
CA ALA A 90 8.70 11.27 15.80
C ALA A 90 7.50 10.52 15.21
N ALA A 91 7.59 10.16 13.91
CA ALA A 91 6.58 9.33 13.28
C ALA A 91 6.46 7.95 13.93
N ARG A 92 7.59 7.30 14.17
CA ARG A 92 7.64 5.98 14.83
C ARG A 92 7.07 6.05 16.25
N GLU A 93 7.49 7.04 17.03
CA GLU A 93 6.97 7.26 18.37
C GLU A 93 5.45 7.43 18.36
N ALA A 94 4.91 8.29 17.50
CA ALA A 94 3.48 8.52 17.42
C ALA A 94 2.71 7.26 17.00
N LEU A 95 3.15 6.57 15.92
CA LEU A 95 2.43 5.43 15.36
C LEU A 95 2.46 4.20 16.27
N THR A 96 3.55 3.96 17.00
CA THR A 96 3.67 2.79 17.88
C THR A 96 2.80 2.90 19.15
N THR A 97 2.34 4.10 19.50
CA THR A 97 1.40 4.29 20.63
C THR A 97 -0.05 3.99 20.25
N VAL A 98 -0.36 3.88 18.96
CA VAL A 98 -1.74 3.73 18.47
C VAL A 98 -2.27 2.32 18.69
N ARG A 99 -3.44 2.22 19.33
CA ARG A 99 -4.15 0.95 19.51
C ARG A 99 -5.10 0.72 18.34
N LEU A 100 -4.84 -0.34 17.57
CA LEU A 100 -5.61 -0.67 16.36
C LEU A 100 -7.13 -0.76 16.63
N ALA A 101 -7.52 -1.39 17.75
CA ALA A 101 -8.93 -1.62 18.09
C ALA A 101 -9.73 -0.33 18.38
N SER A 102 -9.06 0.78 18.67
CA SER A 102 -9.71 2.08 18.94
C SER A 102 -9.96 2.88 17.67
N LEU A 103 -9.39 2.45 16.54
CA LEU A 103 -9.48 3.16 15.27
C LEU A 103 -10.72 2.73 14.46
N MET A 104 -11.22 3.65 13.64
CA MET A 104 -12.18 3.33 12.58
C MET A 104 -11.52 2.46 11.49
N PRO A 105 -12.29 1.64 10.74
CA PRO A 105 -11.72 0.74 9.72
C PRO A 105 -10.80 1.43 8.73
N ARG A 106 -11.13 2.64 8.28
CA ARG A 106 -10.26 3.44 7.39
C ARG A 106 -8.95 3.82 8.08
N ASP A 107 -9.02 4.30 9.31
CA ASP A 107 -7.84 4.69 10.08
C ASP A 107 -6.94 3.49 10.39
N GLN A 108 -7.51 2.28 10.49
CA GLN A 108 -6.71 1.05 10.65
C GLN A 108 -5.85 0.78 9.40
N VAL A 109 -6.40 1.00 8.20
CA VAL A 109 -5.64 0.89 6.95
C VAL A 109 -4.53 1.95 6.92
N ASP A 110 -4.86 3.18 7.27
CA ASP A 110 -3.91 4.28 7.36
C ASP A 110 -2.79 4.01 8.38
N LEU A 111 -3.08 3.31 9.47
CA LEU A 111 -2.06 2.88 10.44
C LEU A 111 -1.11 1.85 9.84
N PHE A 112 -1.62 0.84 9.12
CA PHE A 112 -0.76 -0.14 8.44
C PHE A 112 0.12 0.52 7.40
N ILE A 113 -0.40 1.47 6.64
CA ILE A 113 0.38 2.26 5.66
C ILE A 113 1.46 3.06 6.39
N GLY A 114 1.11 3.78 7.45
CA GLY A 114 2.06 4.59 8.21
C GLY A 114 3.18 3.75 8.84
N LEU A 115 2.85 2.64 9.49
CA LEU A 115 3.86 1.71 10.04
C LEU A 115 4.71 1.08 8.95
N GLY A 116 4.11 0.72 7.81
CA GLY A 116 4.82 0.21 6.64
C GLY A 116 5.85 1.20 6.11
N LEU A 117 5.47 2.47 5.94
CA LEU A 117 6.37 3.54 5.52
C LEU A 117 7.49 3.79 6.54
N ALA A 118 7.19 3.78 7.84
CA ALA A 118 8.19 3.93 8.89
C ALA A 118 9.23 2.80 8.86
N LEU A 119 8.81 1.56 8.56
CA LEU A 119 9.70 0.42 8.38
C LEU A 119 10.47 0.50 7.06
N TYR A 120 9.83 0.90 5.97
CA TYR A 120 10.45 1.08 4.67
C TYR A 120 11.60 2.09 4.74
N HIS A 121 11.36 3.25 5.36
CA HIS A 121 12.40 4.25 5.59
C HIS A 121 13.46 3.82 6.60
N GLY A 122 13.17 2.81 7.41
CA GLY A 122 14.11 2.15 8.28
C GLY A 122 14.82 0.95 7.66
N GLU A 123 14.64 0.73 6.36
CA GLU A 123 15.24 -0.37 5.59
C GLU A 123 14.83 -1.78 6.06
N VAL A 124 13.72 -1.88 6.81
CA VAL A 124 13.15 -3.16 7.24
C VAL A 124 12.11 -3.61 6.20
N PHE A 125 12.56 -3.81 4.97
CA PHE A 125 11.70 -3.93 3.79
C PHE A 125 10.72 -5.11 3.85
N GLY A 126 11.12 -6.27 4.35
CA GLY A 126 10.23 -7.42 4.45
C GLY A 126 9.03 -7.20 5.38
N ALA A 127 9.26 -6.54 6.53
CA ALA A 127 8.19 -6.18 7.44
C ALA A 127 7.30 -5.06 6.85
N ALA A 128 7.89 -4.09 6.15
CA ALA A 128 7.15 -3.07 5.42
C ALA A 128 6.20 -3.69 4.39
N ALA A 129 6.69 -4.61 3.55
CA ALA A 129 5.89 -5.32 2.57
C ALA A 129 4.70 -6.07 3.21
N ASN A 130 4.87 -6.70 4.37
CA ASN A 130 3.77 -7.40 5.06
C ASN A 130 2.70 -6.44 5.58
N LEU A 131 3.08 -5.25 6.05
CA LEU A 131 2.12 -4.24 6.48
C LEU A 131 1.37 -3.63 5.29
N PHE A 132 2.04 -3.34 4.20
CA PHE A 132 1.40 -2.88 2.97
C PHE A 132 0.46 -3.93 2.39
N ASP A 133 0.82 -5.21 2.43
CA ASP A 133 -0.05 -6.31 2.02
C ASP A 133 -1.33 -6.39 2.88
N THR A 134 -1.19 -6.20 4.19
CA THR A 134 -2.32 -6.10 5.11
C THR A 134 -3.23 -4.91 4.77
N ALA A 135 -2.63 -3.75 4.45
CA ALA A 135 -3.37 -2.56 4.05
C ALA A 135 -4.10 -2.77 2.72
N LEU A 136 -3.47 -3.39 1.72
CA LEU A 136 -4.08 -3.74 0.42
C LEU A 136 -5.26 -4.69 0.59
N THR A 137 -5.14 -5.68 1.48
CA THR A 137 -6.19 -6.69 1.71
C THR A 137 -7.40 -6.10 2.45
N ARG A 138 -7.16 -5.17 3.39
CA ARG A 138 -8.22 -4.51 4.17
C ARG A 138 -8.77 -3.24 3.51
N GLY A 139 -8.08 -2.70 2.53
CA GLY A 139 -8.35 -1.42 1.90
C GLY A 139 -9.41 -1.45 0.82
N SER A 140 -10.55 -2.10 1.02
CA SER A 140 -11.68 -2.10 0.07
C SER A 140 -12.23 -0.71 -0.25
N ALA A 141 -11.97 0.28 0.59
CA ALA A 141 -12.38 1.68 0.44
C ALA A 141 -11.24 2.61 -0.02
N LEU A 142 -10.08 2.08 -0.40
CA LEU A 142 -9.00 2.88 -0.99
C LEU A 142 -9.44 3.45 -2.33
N SER A 143 -9.10 4.72 -2.59
CA SER A 143 -9.26 5.27 -3.92
C SER A 143 -8.34 4.51 -4.91
N PRO A 144 -8.64 4.50 -6.22
CA PRO A 144 -7.75 3.92 -7.22
C PRO A 144 -6.33 4.49 -7.13
N HIS A 145 -6.19 5.79 -6.89
CA HIS A 145 -4.91 6.46 -6.70
C HIS A 145 -4.15 5.92 -5.48
N ASP A 146 -4.79 5.90 -4.30
CA ASP A 146 -4.16 5.40 -3.06
C ASP A 146 -3.77 3.92 -3.20
N ARG A 147 -4.59 3.13 -3.89
CA ARG A 147 -4.31 1.72 -4.14
C ARG A 147 -3.08 1.54 -5.02
N ARG A 148 -2.96 2.31 -6.12
CA ARG A 148 -1.77 2.28 -7.00
C ARG A 148 -0.50 2.66 -6.24
N GLN A 149 -0.56 3.71 -5.44
CA GLN A 149 0.58 4.14 -4.62
C GLN A 149 0.98 3.08 -3.59
N LEU A 150 0.00 2.44 -2.95
CA LEU A 150 0.26 1.38 -1.98
C LEU A 150 0.86 0.13 -2.63
N LEU A 151 0.42 -0.22 -3.84
CA LEU A 151 1.01 -1.30 -4.64
C LEU A 151 2.46 -1.00 -4.99
N ASP A 152 2.77 0.24 -5.35
CA ASP A 152 4.14 0.69 -5.63
C ASP A 152 5.05 0.52 -4.40
N TRP A 153 4.63 1.00 -3.24
CA TRP A 153 5.38 0.82 -2.00
C TRP A 153 5.56 -0.65 -1.60
N TRP A 154 4.52 -1.45 -1.79
CA TRP A 154 4.57 -2.88 -1.51
C TRP A 154 5.59 -3.60 -2.40
N ALA A 155 5.52 -3.38 -3.71
CA ALA A 155 6.41 -4.02 -4.68
C ALA A 155 7.85 -3.50 -4.54
N SER A 156 8.04 -2.19 -4.33
CA SER A 156 9.34 -1.58 -4.03
C SER A 156 9.98 -2.19 -2.77
N SER A 157 9.17 -2.46 -1.74
CA SER A 157 9.68 -3.12 -0.53
C SER A 157 10.21 -4.51 -0.81
N LEU A 158 9.50 -5.31 -1.60
CA LEU A 158 9.94 -6.66 -1.97
C LEU A 158 11.18 -6.63 -2.89
N ASP A 159 11.23 -5.70 -3.84
CA ASP A 159 12.40 -5.52 -4.71
C ASP A 159 13.64 -5.15 -3.89
N ARG A 160 13.53 -4.17 -2.99
CA ARG A 160 14.60 -3.78 -2.08
C ARG A 160 15.05 -4.94 -1.19
N GLN A 161 14.12 -5.71 -0.67
CA GLN A 161 14.44 -6.91 0.11
C GLN A 161 15.18 -7.96 -0.74
N ALA A 162 14.76 -8.15 -2.00
CA ALA A 162 15.42 -9.07 -2.92
C ALA A 162 16.85 -8.62 -3.23
N GLN A 163 17.06 -7.31 -3.45
CA GLN A 163 18.39 -6.75 -3.72
C GLN A 163 19.33 -6.85 -2.52
N ALA A 164 18.84 -6.63 -1.29
CA ALA A 164 19.62 -6.73 -0.07
C ALA A 164 19.89 -8.18 0.36
N GLY A 165 19.09 -9.14 -0.13
CA GLY A 165 19.14 -10.56 0.26
C GLY A 165 20.09 -11.39 -0.63
N PRO A 166 20.40 -12.63 -0.18
CA PRO A 166 21.18 -13.57 -0.95
C PRO A 166 20.45 -13.98 -2.25
N ALA A 167 21.21 -14.33 -3.28
CA ALA A 167 20.72 -14.56 -4.63
C ALA A 167 19.64 -15.68 -4.71
N ASP A 168 19.79 -16.73 -3.92
CA ASP A 168 18.86 -17.86 -3.84
C ASP A 168 17.47 -17.49 -3.28
N ARG A 169 17.37 -16.38 -2.52
CA ARG A 169 16.11 -15.88 -1.96
C ARG A 169 15.43 -14.80 -2.79
N ARG A 170 16.03 -14.35 -3.89
CA ARG A 170 15.48 -13.27 -4.72
C ARG A 170 14.27 -13.72 -5.53
N ARG A 171 14.38 -14.89 -6.13
CA ARG A 171 13.35 -15.41 -7.04
C ARG A 171 11.95 -15.49 -6.41
N PRO A 172 11.74 -16.05 -5.21
CA PRO A 172 10.42 -16.06 -4.58
C PRO A 172 9.79 -14.67 -4.37
N MET A 173 10.60 -13.63 -4.18
CA MET A 173 10.10 -12.26 -4.04
C MET A 173 9.58 -11.71 -5.36
N PHE A 174 10.30 -11.94 -6.46
CA PHE A 174 9.86 -11.56 -7.81
C PHE A 174 8.63 -12.36 -8.26
N GLU A 175 8.55 -13.64 -7.93
CA GLU A 175 7.35 -14.46 -8.18
C GLU A 175 6.14 -13.91 -7.41
N ARG A 176 6.32 -13.47 -6.16
CA ARG A 176 5.27 -12.83 -5.36
C ARG A 176 4.81 -11.50 -5.98
N ILE A 177 5.74 -10.66 -6.45
CA ILE A 177 5.41 -9.42 -7.16
C ILE A 177 4.61 -9.75 -8.43
N SER A 178 5.10 -10.70 -9.25
CA SER A 178 4.43 -11.11 -10.48
C SER A 178 3.00 -11.55 -10.25
N ALA A 179 2.78 -12.48 -9.32
CA ALA A 179 1.45 -13.02 -9.03
C ALA A 179 0.47 -11.90 -8.60
N ARG A 180 0.91 -10.98 -7.75
CA ARG A 180 0.07 -9.86 -7.31
C ARG A 180 -0.26 -8.93 -8.46
N MET A 181 0.73 -8.56 -9.28
CA MET A 181 0.50 -7.66 -10.41
C MET A 181 -0.38 -8.31 -11.48
N ASP A 182 -0.28 -9.62 -11.70
CA ASP A 182 -1.20 -10.34 -12.57
C ASP A 182 -2.65 -10.28 -12.07
N ASP A 183 -2.87 -10.34 -10.76
CA ASP A 183 -4.20 -10.18 -10.18
C ASP A 183 -4.73 -8.74 -10.27
N GLU A 184 -3.87 -7.73 -10.12
CA GLU A 184 -4.24 -6.33 -10.35
C GLU A 184 -4.58 -6.08 -11.82
N LEU A 185 -3.81 -6.62 -12.76
CA LEU A 185 -4.05 -6.46 -14.21
C LEU A 185 -5.33 -7.18 -14.69
N LYS A 186 -5.81 -8.19 -13.98
CA LYS A 186 -7.14 -8.77 -14.24
C LYS A 186 -8.28 -7.80 -13.91
N GLN A 187 -8.08 -6.94 -12.93
CA GLN A 187 -9.07 -5.95 -12.48
C GLN A 187 -8.93 -4.63 -13.23
N ASP A 188 -7.71 -4.20 -13.48
CA ASP A 188 -7.33 -2.99 -14.20
C ASP A 188 -6.22 -3.29 -15.22
N PRO A 189 -6.58 -3.74 -16.44
CA PRO A 189 -5.60 -4.06 -17.49
C PRO A 189 -4.75 -2.86 -17.93
N GLY A 190 -5.21 -1.64 -17.63
CA GLY A 190 -4.54 -0.38 -17.95
C GLY A 190 -3.58 0.12 -16.88
N SER A 191 -3.39 -0.61 -15.78
CA SER A 191 -2.53 -0.16 -14.68
C SER A 191 -1.06 -0.09 -15.08
N ALA A 192 -0.56 1.10 -15.38
CA ALA A 192 0.84 1.34 -15.71
C ALA A 192 1.79 0.94 -14.58
N VAL A 193 1.37 1.14 -13.31
CA VAL A 193 2.14 0.71 -12.13
C VAL A 193 2.26 -0.81 -12.07
N ALA A 194 1.18 -1.54 -12.31
CA ALA A 194 1.21 -3.00 -12.30
C ALA A 194 2.08 -3.55 -13.44
N LEU A 195 1.99 -2.97 -14.63
CA LEU A 195 2.84 -3.34 -15.77
C LEU A 195 4.32 -3.05 -15.50
N TYR A 196 4.65 -1.90 -14.91
CA TYR A 196 6.03 -1.58 -14.50
C TYR A 196 6.59 -2.63 -13.54
N TRP A 197 5.83 -2.97 -12.49
CA TRP A 197 6.30 -3.97 -11.52
C TRP A 197 6.33 -5.39 -12.09
N ARG A 198 5.50 -5.69 -13.10
CA ARG A 198 5.65 -6.93 -13.91
C ARG A 198 6.97 -6.94 -14.67
N ALA A 199 7.37 -5.81 -15.27
CA ALA A 199 8.66 -5.69 -15.94
C ALA A 199 9.83 -5.89 -14.96
N VAL A 200 9.80 -5.23 -13.80
CA VAL A 200 10.82 -5.40 -12.75
C VAL A 200 10.92 -6.86 -12.29
N ALA A 201 9.77 -7.50 -12.05
CA ALA A 201 9.73 -8.88 -11.59
C ALA A 201 10.18 -9.88 -12.66
N ALA A 202 9.80 -9.69 -13.93
CA ALA A 202 10.24 -10.51 -15.06
C ALA A 202 11.78 -10.44 -15.21
N ARG A 203 12.34 -9.20 -15.16
CA ARG A 203 13.80 -9.02 -15.15
C ARG A 203 14.44 -9.77 -13.98
N GLY A 204 13.91 -9.62 -12.76
CA GLY A 204 14.43 -10.27 -11.57
C GLY A 204 14.37 -11.80 -11.62
N ALA A 205 13.43 -12.36 -12.38
CA ALA A 205 13.30 -13.79 -12.67
C ALA A 205 14.18 -14.26 -13.86
N GLY A 206 14.84 -13.33 -14.60
CA GLY A 206 15.67 -13.63 -15.76
C GLY A 206 14.92 -13.64 -17.09
N ASP A 207 13.62 -13.33 -17.11
CA ASP A 207 12.82 -13.18 -18.33
C ASP A 207 12.99 -11.77 -18.90
N LEU A 208 14.10 -11.56 -19.62
CA LEU A 208 14.44 -10.25 -20.18
C LEU A 208 13.52 -9.86 -21.37
N GLN A 209 12.92 -10.82 -22.06
CA GLN A 209 11.95 -10.51 -23.12
C GLN A 209 10.63 -10.03 -22.52
N GLY A 210 10.07 -10.77 -21.56
CA GLY A 210 8.87 -10.35 -20.85
C GLY A 210 9.05 -9.00 -20.15
N ALA A 211 10.23 -8.76 -19.54
CA ALA A 211 10.55 -7.46 -18.95
C ALA A 211 10.51 -6.31 -19.95
N TRP A 212 11.01 -6.53 -21.16
CA TRP A 212 10.97 -5.56 -22.25
C TRP A 212 9.53 -5.27 -22.70
N ASP A 213 8.75 -6.31 -22.95
CA ASP A 213 7.38 -6.20 -23.42
C ASP A 213 6.47 -5.50 -22.41
N PHE A 214 6.62 -5.85 -21.12
CA PHE A 214 5.91 -5.17 -20.04
C PHE A 214 6.37 -3.71 -19.87
N SER A 215 7.65 -3.39 -20.10
CA SER A 215 8.13 -2.01 -20.07
C SER A 215 7.50 -1.15 -21.16
N ILE A 216 7.38 -1.70 -22.38
CA ILE A 216 6.67 -1.01 -23.49
C ILE A 216 5.21 -0.79 -23.12
N ALA A 217 4.53 -1.83 -22.63
CA ALA A 217 3.14 -1.72 -22.21
C ALA A 217 2.95 -0.68 -21.10
N ALA A 218 3.84 -0.67 -20.09
CA ALA A 218 3.81 0.31 -19.01
C ALA A 218 4.00 1.75 -19.54
N TRP A 219 4.93 1.94 -20.47
CA TRP A 219 5.15 3.23 -21.11
C TRP A 219 3.92 3.71 -21.84
N VAL A 220 3.31 2.88 -22.68
CA VAL A 220 2.10 3.22 -23.44
C VAL A 220 0.95 3.55 -22.49
N GLN A 221 0.68 2.72 -21.50
CA GLN A 221 -0.40 2.96 -20.54
C GLN A 221 -0.16 4.24 -19.73
N SER A 222 1.09 4.57 -19.40
CA SER A 222 1.41 5.80 -18.68
C SER A 222 1.08 7.07 -19.47
N THR A 223 0.88 6.98 -20.80
CA THR A 223 0.44 8.11 -21.62
C THR A 223 -1.07 8.33 -21.59
N LEU A 224 -1.81 7.27 -21.28
CA LEU A 224 -3.28 7.28 -21.29
C LEU A 224 -3.85 7.63 -19.91
N ASP A 225 -3.08 7.50 -18.86
CA ASP A 225 -3.50 7.79 -17.49
C ASP A 225 -2.99 9.17 -17.06
N ALA A 226 -3.91 10.14 -16.98
CA ALA A 226 -3.60 11.50 -16.55
C ALA A 226 -3.10 11.60 -15.09
N GLU A 227 -3.38 10.57 -14.27
CA GLU A 227 -2.89 10.47 -12.90
C GLU A 227 -1.51 9.81 -12.80
N THR A 228 -0.99 9.29 -13.91
CA THR A 228 0.34 8.69 -13.94
C THR A 228 1.39 9.79 -13.79
N THR A 229 2.15 9.70 -12.72
CA THR A 229 3.15 10.71 -12.38
C THR A 229 4.33 10.65 -13.37
N GLU A 230 4.94 11.80 -13.68
CA GLU A 230 6.20 11.88 -14.42
C GLU A 230 7.29 10.98 -13.84
N ASN A 231 7.22 10.72 -12.54
CA ASN A 231 8.13 9.81 -11.83
C ASN A 231 8.07 8.38 -12.39
N LEU A 232 6.87 7.82 -12.66
CA LEU A 232 6.75 6.45 -13.19
C LEU A 232 7.36 6.33 -14.58
N ARG A 233 7.16 7.33 -15.46
CA ARG A 233 7.82 7.35 -16.77
C ARG A 233 9.33 7.38 -16.64
N GLY A 234 9.85 8.20 -15.71
CA GLY A 234 11.27 8.25 -15.41
C GLY A 234 11.81 6.91 -14.89
N ASP A 235 11.02 6.18 -14.11
CA ASP A 235 11.40 4.87 -13.57
C ASP A 235 11.38 3.80 -14.66
N ILE A 236 10.38 3.80 -15.56
CA ILE A 236 10.33 2.91 -16.72
C ILE A 236 11.53 3.16 -17.63
N ASP A 237 11.81 4.42 -17.99
CA ASP A 237 12.96 4.77 -18.84
C ASP A 237 14.28 4.34 -18.21
N ARG A 238 14.43 4.55 -16.91
CA ARG A 238 15.61 4.12 -16.14
C ARG A 238 15.77 2.61 -16.13
N LEU A 239 14.68 1.86 -15.91
CA LEU A 239 14.69 0.39 -15.96
C LEU A 239 15.18 -0.11 -17.33
N VAL A 240 14.63 0.46 -18.41
CA VAL A 240 14.99 0.05 -19.77
C VAL A 240 16.42 0.43 -20.09
N GLN A 241 16.80 1.69 -19.90
CA GLN A 241 18.11 2.19 -20.35
C GLN A 241 19.28 1.69 -19.50
N GLN A 242 19.09 1.61 -18.18
CA GLN A 242 20.20 1.29 -17.26
C GLN A 242 20.27 -0.19 -16.91
N ALA A 243 19.21 -0.97 -17.12
CA ALA A 243 19.19 -2.38 -16.77
C ALA A 243 18.91 -3.28 -17.98
N LEU A 244 17.73 -3.15 -18.61
CA LEU A 244 17.30 -4.10 -19.64
C LEU A 244 18.17 -4.07 -20.91
N ILE A 245 18.51 -2.88 -21.42
CA ILE A 245 19.36 -2.76 -22.61
C ILE A 245 20.72 -3.41 -22.38
N PRO A 246 21.47 -3.08 -21.28
CA PRO A 246 22.76 -3.75 -21.02
C PRO A 246 22.65 -5.26 -20.80
N GLU A 247 21.60 -5.73 -20.16
CA GLU A 247 21.43 -7.17 -19.90
C GLU A 247 21.04 -7.93 -21.16
N ARG A 248 20.09 -7.43 -21.97
CA ARG A 248 19.68 -8.05 -23.24
C ARG A 248 20.79 -8.07 -24.27
N SER A 249 21.55 -6.97 -24.41
CA SER A 249 22.63 -6.87 -25.39
C SER A 249 23.68 -7.97 -25.24
N ARG A 250 23.96 -8.40 -24.00
CA ARG A 250 24.88 -9.50 -23.69
C ARG A 250 24.40 -10.87 -24.18
N LEU A 251 23.09 -11.02 -24.40
CA LEU A 251 22.48 -12.27 -24.87
C LEU A 251 22.24 -12.30 -26.37
N MET A 252 22.21 -11.14 -27.02
CA MET A 252 21.76 -11.04 -28.45
C MET A 252 22.86 -11.32 -29.47
N THR A 253 24.09 -10.84 -29.21
CA THR A 253 25.17 -10.93 -30.22
C THR A 253 26.56 -11.05 -29.59
N ARG A 254 27.59 -11.34 -30.45
CA ARG A 254 28.98 -11.29 -30.06
C ARG A 254 29.52 -9.84 -29.94
N ASP A 255 28.83 -8.88 -30.57
CA ASP A 255 29.12 -7.45 -30.40
C ASP A 255 28.03 -6.78 -29.55
N PRO A 256 28.26 -6.66 -28.23
CA PRO A 256 27.31 -6.02 -27.33
C PRO A 256 27.08 -4.53 -27.61
N GLN A 257 28.03 -3.83 -28.25
CA GLN A 257 27.87 -2.39 -28.52
C GLN A 257 26.88 -2.14 -29.65
N GLU A 258 26.90 -2.94 -30.72
CA GLU A 258 25.90 -2.88 -31.79
C GLU A 258 24.49 -3.19 -31.25
N ALA A 259 24.36 -4.23 -30.43
CA ALA A 259 23.12 -4.58 -29.80
C ALA A 259 22.58 -3.49 -28.86
N VAL A 260 23.43 -2.83 -28.09
CA VAL A 260 23.03 -1.67 -27.24
C VAL A 260 22.50 -0.54 -28.11
N SER A 261 23.15 -0.20 -29.22
CA SER A 261 22.74 0.84 -30.15
C SER A 261 21.35 0.55 -30.74
N THR A 262 21.16 -0.69 -31.21
CA THR A 262 19.87 -1.15 -31.76
C THR A 262 18.75 -1.06 -30.73
N LEU A 263 18.94 -1.62 -29.55
CA LEU A 263 17.93 -1.61 -28.47
C LEU A 263 17.59 -0.18 -28.01
N ARG A 264 18.59 0.72 -27.96
CA ARG A 264 18.32 2.13 -27.66
C ARG A 264 17.46 2.78 -28.73
N SER A 265 17.77 2.53 -30.00
CA SER A 265 16.99 3.09 -31.11
C SER A 265 15.55 2.57 -31.10
N GLU A 266 15.34 1.29 -30.83
CA GLU A 266 14.00 0.70 -30.67
C GLU A 266 13.23 1.37 -29.51
N TRP A 267 13.88 1.58 -28.37
CA TRP A 267 13.25 2.22 -27.23
C TRP A 267 12.89 3.71 -27.51
N GLU A 268 13.79 4.45 -28.14
CA GLU A 268 13.51 5.83 -28.56
C GLU A 268 12.34 5.93 -29.54
N LEU A 269 12.22 4.96 -30.47
CA LEU A 269 11.06 4.88 -31.38
C LEU A 269 9.76 4.68 -30.61
N VAL A 270 9.74 3.78 -29.63
CA VAL A 270 8.57 3.59 -28.74
C VAL A 270 8.19 4.90 -28.06
N LYS A 271 9.17 5.60 -27.46
CA LYS A 271 8.93 6.88 -26.80
C LYS A 271 8.42 7.98 -27.74
N GLN A 272 8.87 7.99 -28.99
CA GLN A 272 8.43 8.94 -30.01
C GLN A 272 7.01 8.67 -30.49
N GLN A 273 6.64 7.39 -30.64
CA GLN A 273 5.30 6.99 -31.07
C GLN A 273 4.23 7.20 -30.01
N TRP A 274 4.64 7.10 -28.74
CA TRP A 274 3.76 7.17 -27.58
C TRP A 274 4.21 8.29 -26.61
N LYS A 275 4.04 9.54 -27.07
CA LYS A 275 4.36 10.76 -26.26
C LYS A 275 3.22 11.15 -25.35
#